data_1e3c543a8aa58e5ad46c9ff301c1f1f0
#
_entry.id   1e3c543a8aa58e5ad46c9ff301c1f1f0
#
_cell.length_a   1.000
_cell.length_b   1.000
_cell.length_c   1.000
_cell.angle_alpha   90.00
_cell.angle_beta   90.00
_cell.angle_gamma   90.00
#
_symmetry.space_group_name_H-M   'P 1'
#
loop_
_entity.id
_entity.type
_entity.pdbx_description
1 polymer ?
#
loop_
_entity_poly.entity_id
_entity_poly.type
_entity_poly.pdbx_seq_one_letter_code
_entity_poly.pdbx_strand_id
1 'polypeptide(L)'
;MKKMMYTIPVILTCLFATSTAIAAAKPNILVLWGDDIGVWNTSAYNRGGMGYKTPNIDSIADEGALFTDMYAQQSCTAGRAAFILGQQPFRTGLLTIGMPGSDQGIPDWAPTIGDLLKEQGYATGQFGKNHLGDQDKHLPTNHGFDEFFGNLYHLNAEEEPETYYYPKDPAFHKEFGPRGVIHSYADGKIEDTGPLSRKRMETVDSEFGGAAKKFMAAAVNADKPFFVWMNFTRMHVWTRLQEKYRGITGIGLYPDGMVELDDMVGS
;
A
#
# COMPACT_ATOMS: atom_id res chain seq x y z
N MET A 1 -51.52 71.60 -28.23
CA MET A 1 -51.51 70.12 -28.20
C MET A 1 -50.16 69.66 -27.59
N LYS A 2 -50.15 69.29 -26.29
CA LYS A 2 -48.94 68.74 -25.58
C LYS A 2 -48.92 67.22 -25.74
N LYS A 3 -47.90 66.70 -26.39
CA LYS A 3 -47.64 65.24 -26.44
C LYS A 3 -47.03 64.82 -25.12
N MET A 4 -47.71 63.96 -24.41
CA MET A 4 -47.25 63.29 -23.20
C MET A 4 -46.49 62.00 -23.59
N MET A 5 -45.15 62.01 -23.38
CA MET A 5 -44.34 60.85 -23.58
C MET A 5 -44.37 59.96 -22.30
N TYR A 6 -44.89 58.76 -22.39
CA TYR A 6 -44.81 57.76 -21.33
C TYR A 6 -43.50 56.99 -21.45
N THR A 7 -42.58 57.12 -20.51
CA THR A 7 -41.43 56.30 -20.34
C THR A 7 -41.78 55.02 -19.55
N ILE A 8 -41.70 53.87 -20.18
CA ILE A 8 -41.85 52.56 -19.54
C ILE A 8 -40.50 52.15 -18.94
N PRO A 9 -40.38 51.93 -17.61
CA PRO A 9 -39.13 51.39 -17.04
C PRO A 9 -39.04 49.89 -17.38
N VAL A 10 -38.01 49.51 -18.11
CA VAL A 10 -37.62 48.10 -18.31
C VAL A 10 -36.92 47.64 -17.04
N ILE A 11 -37.58 46.83 -16.23
CA ILE A 11 -37.01 46.16 -15.07
C ILE A 11 -36.27 44.94 -15.60
N LEU A 12 -34.92 45.04 -15.68
CA LEU A 12 -34.02 43.92 -16.03
C LEU A 12 -33.87 43.01 -14.80
N THR A 13 -34.66 41.95 -14.72
CA THR A 13 -34.57 40.96 -13.66
C THR A 13 -33.38 40.04 -13.97
N CYS A 14 -32.21 40.29 -13.37
CA CYS A 14 -31.10 39.36 -13.39
C CYS A 14 -31.44 38.10 -12.58
N LEU A 15 -31.83 37.03 -13.23
CA LEU A 15 -31.84 35.69 -12.63
C LEU A 15 -30.39 35.26 -12.35
N PHE A 16 -29.95 35.40 -11.10
CA PHE A 16 -28.78 34.70 -10.63
C PHE A 16 -29.13 33.21 -10.53
N ALA A 17 -28.77 32.42 -11.56
CA ALA A 17 -28.74 31.00 -11.47
C ALA A 17 -27.58 30.63 -10.52
N THR A 18 -27.86 30.39 -9.25
CA THR A 18 -26.95 29.77 -8.32
C THR A 18 -26.76 28.31 -8.80
N SER A 19 -25.75 28.07 -9.63
CA SER A 19 -25.26 26.73 -9.85
C SER A 19 -24.72 26.23 -8.53
N THR A 20 -25.48 25.41 -7.81
CA THR A 20 -24.93 24.58 -6.75
C THR A 20 -23.89 23.64 -7.42
N ALA A 21 -22.63 23.98 -7.29
CA ALA A 21 -21.57 23.04 -7.63
C ALA A 21 -21.77 21.84 -6.71
N ILE A 22 -22.31 20.75 -7.24
CA ILE A 22 -22.32 19.47 -6.55
C ILE A 22 -20.83 19.10 -6.46
N ALA A 23 -20.27 19.16 -5.25
CA ALA A 23 -18.91 18.68 -5.02
C ALA A 23 -18.84 17.22 -5.51
N ALA A 24 -17.92 16.94 -6.43
CA ALA A 24 -17.73 15.56 -6.89
C ALA A 24 -17.49 14.67 -5.67
N ALA A 25 -18.10 13.50 -5.65
CA ALA A 25 -17.86 12.52 -4.60
C ALA A 25 -16.36 12.20 -4.54
N LYS A 26 -15.80 12.16 -3.33
CA LYS A 26 -14.39 11.83 -3.13
C LYS A 26 -14.13 10.42 -3.64
N PRO A 27 -13.12 10.19 -4.51
CA PRO A 27 -12.85 8.85 -5.03
C PRO A 27 -12.29 7.94 -3.94
N ASN A 28 -12.57 6.65 -4.01
CA ASN A 28 -11.82 5.65 -3.28
C ASN A 28 -10.42 5.51 -3.89
N ILE A 29 -9.42 5.30 -3.04
CA ILE A 29 -8.02 5.19 -3.46
C ILE A 29 -7.47 3.87 -2.94
N LEU A 30 -7.17 2.96 -3.87
CA LEU A 30 -6.47 1.71 -3.60
C LEU A 30 -5.11 1.75 -4.29
N VAL A 31 -4.04 1.64 -3.51
CA VAL A 31 -2.67 1.53 -4.01
C VAL A 31 -2.21 0.09 -3.82
N LEU A 32 -1.89 -0.59 -4.92
CA LEU A 32 -1.33 -1.93 -4.93
C LEU A 32 0.18 -1.81 -5.13
N TRP A 33 0.95 -2.31 -4.19
CA TRP A 33 2.41 -2.18 -4.17
C TRP A 33 3.07 -3.56 -4.16
N GLY A 34 3.80 -3.88 -5.22
CA GLY A 34 4.66 -5.07 -5.28
C GLY A 34 6.02 -4.80 -4.65
N ASP A 35 6.75 -5.86 -4.32
CA ASP A 35 8.08 -5.79 -3.73
C ASP A 35 9.09 -6.46 -4.66
N ASP A 36 10.11 -5.74 -5.10
CA ASP A 36 11.14 -6.19 -6.07
C ASP A 36 10.56 -6.70 -7.41
N ILE A 37 9.58 -5.99 -7.94
CA ILE A 37 8.99 -6.29 -9.26
C ILE A 37 9.51 -5.27 -10.28
N GLY A 38 10.28 -5.75 -11.25
CA GLY A 38 10.77 -4.92 -12.34
C GLY A 38 9.71 -4.69 -13.43
N VAL A 39 9.89 -3.62 -14.22
CA VAL A 39 8.96 -3.25 -15.31
C VAL A 39 8.67 -4.39 -16.29
N TRP A 40 9.67 -5.23 -16.58
CA TRP A 40 9.51 -6.38 -17.48
C TRP A 40 8.81 -7.58 -16.85
N ASN A 41 8.45 -7.54 -15.58
CA ASN A 41 7.76 -8.64 -14.91
C ASN A 41 6.23 -8.52 -14.94
N THR A 42 5.70 -7.44 -15.52
CA THR A 42 4.26 -7.28 -15.76
C THR A 42 3.96 -7.32 -17.26
N SER A 43 2.95 -8.07 -17.67
CA SER A 43 2.65 -8.21 -19.09
C SER A 43 2.06 -6.96 -19.74
N ALA A 44 1.58 -6.00 -18.98
CA ALA A 44 1.24 -4.65 -19.45
C ALA A 44 2.40 -3.99 -20.22
N TYR A 45 3.65 -4.22 -19.76
CA TYR A 45 4.85 -3.68 -20.41
C TYR A 45 5.48 -4.64 -21.41
N ASN A 46 5.63 -5.94 -21.05
CA ASN A 46 6.37 -6.93 -21.86
C ASN A 46 5.49 -7.74 -22.82
N ARG A 47 4.17 -7.60 -22.72
CA ARG A 47 3.16 -8.32 -23.56
C ARG A 47 3.28 -9.85 -23.51
N GLY A 48 3.76 -10.39 -22.39
CA GLY A 48 3.98 -11.83 -22.20
C GLY A 48 5.35 -12.32 -22.65
N GLY A 49 6.26 -11.43 -23.00
CA GLY A 49 7.62 -11.78 -23.44
C GLY A 49 8.45 -12.54 -22.41
N MET A 50 8.06 -12.50 -21.13
CA MET A 50 8.69 -13.26 -20.05
C MET A 50 8.15 -14.70 -19.89
N GLY A 51 7.24 -15.13 -20.78
CA GLY A 51 6.70 -16.49 -20.79
C GLY A 51 5.46 -16.71 -19.91
N TYR A 52 4.96 -15.66 -19.25
CA TYR A 52 3.71 -15.65 -18.46
C TYR A 52 2.98 -14.33 -18.67
N LYS A 53 1.75 -14.22 -18.15
CA LYS A 53 0.93 -13.02 -18.21
C LYS A 53 0.40 -12.63 -16.83
N THR A 54 0.06 -11.36 -16.70
CA THR A 54 -0.53 -10.73 -15.50
C THR A 54 -1.83 -10.00 -15.90
N PRO A 55 -2.89 -10.72 -16.33
CA PRO A 55 -4.06 -10.12 -16.95
C PRO A 55 -4.85 -9.19 -16.02
N ASN A 56 -4.84 -9.42 -14.71
CA ASN A 56 -5.52 -8.56 -13.74
C ASN A 56 -4.78 -7.24 -13.55
N ILE A 57 -3.44 -7.28 -13.50
CA ILE A 57 -2.61 -6.06 -13.49
C ILE A 57 -2.74 -5.33 -14.82
N ASP A 58 -2.74 -6.05 -15.94
CA ASP A 58 -2.88 -5.49 -17.29
C ASP A 58 -4.20 -4.74 -17.44
N SER A 59 -5.31 -5.24 -16.85
CA SER A 59 -6.62 -4.59 -16.91
C SER A 59 -6.61 -3.18 -16.31
N ILE A 60 -5.80 -2.93 -15.26
CA ILE A 60 -5.64 -1.60 -14.67
C ILE A 60 -5.03 -0.63 -15.69
N ALA A 61 -4.06 -1.12 -16.48
CA ALA A 61 -3.44 -0.31 -17.54
C ALA A 61 -4.40 -0.10 -18.72
N ASP A 62 -5.14 -1.12 -19.09
CA ASP A 62 -6.09 -1.10 -20.24
C ASP A 62 -7.29 -0.17 -19.97
N GLU A 63 -7.77 -0.12 -18.72
CA GLU A 63 -8.90 0.71 -18.31
C GLU A 63 -8.50 2.10 -17.81
N GLY A 64 -7.21 2.32 -17.57
CA GLY A 64 -6.67 3.54 -16.98
C GLY A 64 -5.53 4.15 -17.77
N ALA A 65 -4.36 4.21 -17.16
CA ALA A 65 -3.15 4.78 -17.75
C ALA A 65 -1.92 3.93 -17.45
N LEU A 66 -1.05 3.79 -18.43
CA LEU A 66 0.24 3.12 -18.32
C LEU A 66 1.36 4.17 -18.38
N PHE A 67 2.15 4.28 -17.31
CA PHE A 67 3.30 5.18 -17.26
C PHE A 67 4.53 4.49 -17.85
N THR A 68 5.14 5.10 -18.86
CA THR A 68 6.32 4.57 -19.55
C THR A 68 7.63 4.99 -18.88
N ASP A 69 7.61 6.07 -18.12
CA ASP A 69 8.79 6.71 -17.52
C ASP A 69 8.51 7.04 -16.04
N MET A 70 8.40 6.01 -15.21
CA MET A 70 8.28 6.14 -13.77
C MET A 70 9.42 5.40 -13.07
N TYR A 71 10.16 6.10 -12.21
CA TYR A 71 11.33 5.58 -11.52
C TYR A 71 11.10 5.53 -10.01
N ALA A 72 11.44 4.39 -9.42
CA ALA A 72 11.42 4.19 -7.97
C ALA A 72 12.76 4.60 -7.34
N GLN A 73 12.81 4.59 -6.00
CA GLN A 73 14.06 4.69 -5.26
C GLN A 73 14.77 3.32 -5.24
N GLN A 74 16.05 3.33 -4.86
CA GLN A 74 16.96 2.18 -4.98
C GLN A 74 16.71 1.03 -4.01
N SER A 75 15.85 1.21 -2.98
CA SER A 75 15.55 0.17 -1.98
C SER A 75 14.13 0.29 -1.44
N CYS A 76 13.66 -0.80 -0.80
CA CYS A 76 12.28 -0.87 -0.32
C CYS A 76 11.94 0.20 0.72
N THR A 77 12.74 0.40 1.77
CA THR A 77 12.49 1.46 2.76
C THR A 77 12.53 2.84 2.14
N ALA A 78 13.55 3.13 1.30
CA ALA A 78 13.67 4.43 0.65
C ALA A 78 12.49 4.72 -0.30
N GLY A 79 12.06 3.71 -1.09
CA GLY A 79 10.93 3.84 -2.00
C GLY A 79 9.60 4.03 -1.27
N ARG A 80 9.37 3.23 -0.22
CA ARG A 80 8.15 3.31 0.60
C ARG A 80 8.06 4.64 1.33
N ALA A 81 9.18 5.12 1.91
CA ALA A 81 9.26 6.42 2.55
C ALA A 81 9.02 7.55 1.55
N ALA A 82 9.66 7.51 0.37
CA ALA A 82 9.47 8.53 -0.65
C ALA A 82 8.01 8.62 -1.13
N PHE A 83 7.33 7.48 -1.27
CA PHE A 83 5.93 7.44 -1.64
C PHE A 83 5.04 8.02 -0.55
N ILE A 84 5.11 7.46 0.67
CA ILE A 84 4.11 7.81 1.71
C ILE A 84 4.32 9.21 2.29
N LEU A 85 5.56 9.74 2.27
CA LEU A 85 5.91 11.07 2.76
C LEU A 85 5.97 12.14 1.65
N GLY A 86 5.94 11.74 0.37
CA GLY A 86 6.13 12.67 -0.76
C GLY A 86 7.49 13.38 -0.74
N GLN A 87 8.52 12.79 -0.11
CA GLN A 87 9.81 13.41 0.12
C GLN A 87 10.98 12.52 -0.33
N GLN A 88 12.03 13.15 -0.84
CA GLN A 88 13.25 12.43 -1.19
C GLN A 88 13.92 11.81 0.04
N PRO A 89 14.49 10.60 -0.08
CA PRO A 89 15.13 9.88 1.03
C PRO A 89 16.20 10.69 1.77
N PHE A 90 16.92 11.57 1.08
CA PHE A 90 17.90 12.46 1.69
C PHE A 90 17.31 13.42 2.72
N ARG A 91 16.02 13.77 2.62
CA ARG A 91 15.36 14.62 3.62
C ARG A 91 14.94 13.84 4.85
N THR A 92 14.51 12.61 4.65
CA THR A 92 13.96 11.76 5.72
C THR A 92 15.02 10.95 6.45
N GLY A 93 16.21 10.80 5.83
CA GLY A 93 17.27 9.92 6.33
C GLY A 93 17.03 8.43 6.04
N LEU A 94 15.90 8.07 5.46
CA LEU A 94 15.55 6.69 5.11
C LEU A 94 16.16 6.30 3.75
N LEU A 95 17.50 6.19 3.73
CA LEU A 95 18.29 6.06 2.50
C LEU A 95 18.37 4.64 1.95
N THR A 96 18.17 3.64 2.80
CA THR A 96 18.33 2.23 2.45
C THR A 96 17.34 1.37 3.23
N ILE A 97 17.60 0.06 3.34
CA ILE A 97 16.74 -0.86 4.08
C ILE A 97 16.93 -0.72 5.60
N GLY A 98 15.84 -0.82 6.37
CA GLY A 98 15.87 -0.99 7.81
C GLY A 98 15.97 -2.46 8.21
N MET A 99 16.72 -2.76 9.27
CA MET A 99 16.90 -4.11 9.80
C MET A 99 16.21 -4.26 11.17
N PRO A 100 15.86 -5.48 11.61
CA PRO A 100 15.33 -5.70 12.95
C PRO A 100 16.25 -5.13 14.03
N GLY A 101 15.64 -4.47 15.03
CA GLY A 101 16.36 -3.81 16.12
C GLY A 101 16.96 -2.44 15.79
N SER A 102 16.74 -1.91 14.57
CA SER A 102 17.20 -0.56 14.21
C SER A 102 16.32 0.51 14.87
N ASP A 103 16.95 1.57 15.38
CA ASP A 103 16.23 2.76 15.85
C ASP A 103 15.67 3.62 14.72
N GLN A 104 16.10 3.34 13.48
CA GLN A 104 15.72 4.11 12.32
C GLN A 104 14.32 3.72 11.83
N GLY A 105 13.47 4.71 11.63
CA GLY A 105 12.13 4.53 11.10
C GLY A 105 11.54 5.83 10.59
N ILE A 106 10.27 5.77 10.24
CA ILE A 106 9.52 6.93 9.74
C ILE A 106 9.57 8.07 10.77
N PRO A 107 9.91 9.32 10.36
CA PRO A 107 10.05 10.43 11.31
C PRO A 107 8.69 11.04 11.65
N ASP A 108 8.46 11.31 12.93
CA ASP A 108 7.20 11.89 13.45
C ASP A 108 6.88 13.29 12.90
N TRP A 109 7.89 14.03 12.43
CA TRP A 109 7.70 15.40 11.91
C TRP A 109 7.16 15.45 10.48
N ALA A 110 7.18 14.35 9.75
CA ALA A 110 6.79 14.32 8.34
C ALA A 110 5.37 13.75 8.19
N PRO A 111 4.39 14.55 7.74
CA PRO A 111 3.06 14.04 7.48
C PRO A 111 3.06 13.02 6.35
N THR A 112 2.28 11.98 6.50
CA THR A 112 2.05 10.97 5.46
C THR A 112 0.85 11.33 4.58
N ILE A 113 0.71 10.64 3.44
CA ILE A 113 -0.52 10.67 2.64
C ILE A 113 -1.71 10.23 3.52
N GLY A 114 -1.50 9.26 4.43
CA GLY A 114 -2.53 8.80 5.38
C GLY A 114 -3.02 9.92 6.29
N ASP A 115 -2.11 10.70 6.90
CA ASP A 115 -2.48 11.86 7.73
C ASP A 115 -3.33 12.86 6.95
N LEU A 116 -2.87 13.25 5.76
CA LEU A 116 -3.55 14.26 4.93
C LEU A 116 -4.93 13.80 4.45
N LEU A 117 -5.08 12.53 4.07
CA LEU A 117 -6.36 11.99 3.62
C LEU A 117 -7.33 11.77 4.79
N LYS A 118 -6.81 11.39 5.96
CA LYS A 118 -7.63 11.28 7.18
C LYS A 118 -8.27 12.61 7.55
N GLU A 119 -7.53 13.71 7.46
CA GLU A 119 -8.08 15.07 7.64
C GLU A 119 -9.19 15.42 6.64
N GLN A 120 -9.13 14.77 5.46
CA GLN A 120 -10.17 14.91 4.44
C GLN A 120 -11.36 13.95 4.65
N GLY A 121 -11.39 13.17 5.73
CA GLY A 121 -12.49 12.27 6.08
C GLY A 121 -12.41 10.89 5.45
N TYR A 122 -11.27 10.50 4.89
CA TYR A 122 -11.05 9.14 4.42
C TYR A 122 -10.89 8.16 5.57
N ALA A 123 -11.39 6.94 5.39
CA ALA A 123 -10.93 5.79 6.16
C ALA A 123 -9.57 5.34 5.60
N THR A 124 -8.56 5.17 6.47
CA THR A 124 -7.18 4.95 6.03
C THR A 124 -6.66 3.60 6.54
N GLY A 125 -6.24 2.71 5.64
CA GLY A 125 -5.75 1.39 5.97
C GLY A 125 -4.44 1.04 5.26
N GLN A 126 -3.53 0.40 5.98
CA GLN A 126 -2.32 -0.17 5.39
C GLN A 126 -2.26 -1.65 5.68
N PHE A 127 -2.04 -2.46 4.63
CA PHE A 127 -2.03 -3.91 4.74
C PHE A 127 -0.79 -4.48 4.05
N GLY A 128 -0.09 -5.43 4.72
CA GLY A 128 1.12 -6.02 4.21
C GLY A 128 2.40 -5.36 4.69
N LYS A 129 3.49 -5.46 3.91
CA LYS A 129 4.83 -5.01 4.31
C LYS A 129 4.89 -3.50 4.57
N ASN A 130 5.29 -3.09 5.78
CA ASN A 130 5.55 -1.69 6.13
C ASN A 130 6.96 -1.24 5.77
N HIS A 131 7.98 -1.82 6.38
CA HIS A 131 9.41 -1.56 6.20
C HIS A 131 9.85 -0.10 6.43
N LEU A 132 9.19 0.59 7.35
CA LEU A 132 9.49 1.98 7.75
C LEU A 132 9.87 2.12 9.23
N GLY A 133 10.45 1.06 9.80
CA GLY A 133 10.81 0.94 11.21
C GLY A 133 9.94 -0.07 11.96
N ASP A 134 10.46 -0.57 13.08
CA ASP A 134 9.87 -1.68 13.84
C ASP A 134 9.42 -1.32 15.26
N GLN A 135 9.74 -0.12 15.73
CA GLN A 135 9.27 0.35 17.04
C GLN A 135 7.77 0.74 16.96
N ASP A 136 7.09 0.68 18.08
CA ASP A 136 5.66 1.02 18.14
C ASP A 136 5.36 2.41 17.57
N LYS A 137 6.24 3.38 17.82
CA LYS A 137 6.12 4.74 17.27
C LYS A 137 6.18 4.81 15.75
N HIS A 138 6.77 3.79 15.09
CA HIS A 138 6.89 3.74 13.63
C HIS A 138 5.73 3.00 12.96
N LEU A 139 4.79 2.44 13.73
CA LEU A 139 3.66 1.73 13.17
C LEU A 139 2.75 2.68 12.38
N PRO A 140 2.20 2.25 11.24
CA PRO A 140 1.36 3.09 10.39
C PRO A 140 0.21 3.78 11.13
N THR A 141 -0.33 3.15 12.17
CA THR A 141 -1.42 3.71 12.98
C THR A 141 -1.02 4.93 13.82
N ASN A 142 0.28 5.21 13.97
CA ASN A 142 0.82 6.45 14.53
C ASN A 142 1.13 7.50 13.44
N HIS A 143 0.91 7.15 12.16
CA HIS A 143 1.22 7.97 10.98
C HIS A 143 0.02 8.03 10.02
N GLY A 144 -1.16 8.32 10.56
CA GLY A 144 -2.35 8.64 9.78
C GLY A 144 -3.19 7.45 9.31
N PHE A 145 -2.87 6.21 9.68
CA PHE A 145 -3.70 5.05 9.35
C PHE A 145 -4.63 4.65 10.50
N ASP A 146 -5.87 4.29 10.18
CA ASP A 146 -6.86 3.78 11.15
C ASP A 146 -6.57 2.34 11.53
N GLU A 147 -6.08 1.55 10.57
CA GLU A 147 -5.76 0.13 10.74
C GLU A 147 -4.50 -0.23 9.99
N PHE A 148 -3.65 -1.06 10.60
CA PHE A 148 -2.51 -1.70 9.99
C PHE A 148 -2.52 -3.18 10.31
N PHE A 149 -2.41 -4.04 9.29
CA PHE A 149 -2.16 -5.46 9.45
C PHE A 149 -1.06 -5.90 8.49
N GLY A 150 0.12 -6.21 9.02
CA GLY A 150 1.27 -6.48 8.16
C GLY A 150 2.55 -6.85 8.90
N ASN A 151 3.58 -7.14 8.11
CA ASN A 151 4.94 -7.39 8.58
C ASN A 151 5.82 -6.15 8.45
N LEU A 152 6.90 -6.11 9.23
CA LEU A 152 7.72 -4.90 9.38
C LEU A 152 8.99 -4.91 8.55
N TYR A 153 9.37 -6.06 7.95
CA TYR A 153 10.62 -6.23 7.22
C TYR A 153 10.41 -6.94 5.89
N HIS A 154 11.50 -7.17 5.15
CA HIS A 154 11.52 -8.03 3.98
C HIS A 154 11.52 -9.54 4.36
N LEU A 155 11.11 -10.40 3.43
CA LEU A 155 10.89 -11.82 3.70
C LEU A 155 12.12 -12.55 4.20
N ASN A 156 13.34 -12.22 3.71
CA ASN A 156 14.53 -12.92 4.19
C ASN A 156 14.87 -12.58 5.65
N ALA A 157 14.65 -11.36 6.14
CA ALA A 157 14.83 -11.05 7.56
C ALA A 157 13.81 -11.79 8.44
N GLU A 158 12.59 -11.95 7.96
CA GLU A 158 11.53 -12.70 8.65
C GLU A 158 11.83 -14.21 8.70
N GLU A 159 12.50 -14.76 7.67
CA GLU A 159 12.82 -16.18 7.59
C GLU A 159 14.09 -16.55 8.37
N GLU A 160 15.03 -15.63 8.61
CA GLU A 160 16.31 -15.91 9.25
C GLU A 160 16.23 -16.67 10.57
N PRO A 161 15.27 -16.40 11.49
CA PRO A 161 15.14 -17.16 12.73
C PRO A 161 14.94 -18.67 12.54
N GLU A 162 14.46 -19.11 11.38
CA GLU A 162 14.29 -20.53 11.06
C GLU A 162 15.55 -21.18 10.46
N THR A 163 16.62 -20.43 10.25
CA THR A 163 17.87 -20.96 9.74
C THR A 163 18.71 -21.58 10.86
N TYR A 164 19.54 -22.60 10.52
CA TYR A 164 20.32 -23.30 11.52
C TYR A 164 21.46 -22.45 12.13
N TYR A 165 21.94 -21.47 11.38
CA TYR A 165 23.05 -20.58 11.77
C TYR A 165 22.57 -19.33 12.52
N TYR A 166 21.26 -19.10 12.62
CA TYR A 166 20.75 -17.95 13.38
C TYR A 166 21.14 -18.07 14.86
N PRO A 167 21.65 -17.01 15.51
CA PRO A 167 22.06 -17.04 16.90
C PRO A 167 20.95 -17.57 17.81
N LYS A 168 21.30 -18.47 18.73
CA LYS A 168 20.34 -19.07 19.68
C LYS A 168 20.26 -18.31 21.00
N ASP A 169 21.05 -17.26 21.17
CA ASP A 169 21.06 -16.41 22.35
C ASP A 169 19.72 -15.65 22.49
N PRO A 170 18.99 -15.80 23.59
CA PRO A 170 17.74 -15.07 23.84
C PRO A 170 17.90 -13.55 23.86
N ALA A 171 19.05 -13.03 24.29
CA ALA A 171 19.33 -11.60 24.26
C ALA A 171 19.44 -11.07 22.83
N PHE A 172 20.11 -11.84 21.96
CA PHE A 172 20.17 -11.53 20.54
C PHE A 172 18.78 -11.52 19.90
N HIS A 173 17.96 -12.55 20.17
CA HIS A 173 16.60 -12.61 19.65
C HIS A 173 15.73 -11.46 20.11
N LYS A 174 15.87 -11.04 21.38
CA LYS A 174 15.14 -9.90 21.93
C LYS A 174 15.50 -8.57 21.26
N GLU A 175 16.76 -8.39 20.89
CA GLU A 175 17.27 -7.14 20.33
C GLU A 175 17.16 -7.09 18.81
N PHE A 176 17.47 -8.19 18.12
CA PHE A 176 17.60 -8.25 16.66
C PHE A 176 16.64 -9.23 15.98
N GLY A 177 15.78 -9.90 16.74
CA GLY A 177 14.76 -10.77 16.17
C GLY A 177 13.67 -9.96 15.50
N PRO A 178 13.18 -10.38 14.32
CA PRO A 178 12.03 -9.72 13.71
C PRO A 178 10.79 -9.88 14.60
N ARG A 179 10.01 -8.82 14.71
CA ARG A 179 8.66 -8.91 15.29
C ARG A 179 7.77 -9.75 14.38
N GLY A 180 6.72 -10.31 14.94
CA GLY A 180 5.73 -11.05 14.15
C GLY A 180 4.90 -10.14 13.24
N VAL A 181 3.89 -10.71 12.63
CA VAL A 181 2.89 -9.96 11.86
C VAL A 181 2.03 -9.16 12.84
N ILE A 182 2.08 -7.85 12.71
CA ILE A 182 1.43 -6.91 13.64
C ILE A 182 0.04 -6.53 13.12
N HIS A 183 -0.94 -6.52 14.03
CA HIS A 183 -2.23 -5.90 13.80
C HIS A 183 -2.38 -4.74 14.77
N SER A 184 -2.44 -3.50 14.26
CA SER A 184 -2.57 -2.31 15.08
C SER A 184 -3.71 -1.41 14.62
N TYR A 185 -4.21 -0.59 15.55
CA TYR A 185 -5.34 0.30 15.35
C TYR A 185 -5.03 1.70 15.87
N ALA A 186 -5.71 2.71 15.34
CA ALA A 186 -5.53 4.10 15.74
C ALA A 186 -5.91 4.41 17.21
N ASP A 187 -6.61 3.51 17.87
CA ASP A 187 -6.91 3.59 19.31
C ASP A 187 -5.75 3.18 20.22
N GLY A 188 -4.61 2.79 19.61
CA GLY A 188 -3.40 2.36 20.30
C GLY A 188 -3.32 0.85 20.59
N LYS A 189 -4.32 0.07 20.19
CA LYS A 189 -4.25 -1.39 20.31
C LYS A 189 -3.21 -1.95 19.35
N ILE A 190 -2.29 -2.76 19.85
CA ILE A 190 -1.26 -3.47 19.07
C ILE A 190 -1.31 -4.93 19.45
N GLU A 191 -1.39 -5.80 18.45
CA GLU A 191 -1.41 -7.24 18.59
C GLU A 191 -0.33 -7.86 17.70
N ASP A 192 0.59 -8.62 18.30
CA ASP A 192 1.51 -9.47 17.55
C ASP A 192 0.81 -10.81 17.28
N THR A 193 0.48 -11.08 16.03
CA THR A 193 -0.26 -12.28 15.63
C THR A 193 0.63 -13.49 15.38
N GLY A 194 1.91 -13.40 15.79
CA GLY A 194 2.92 -14.43 15.65
C GLY A 194 3.85 -14.25 14.46
N PRO A 195 4.92 -15.04 14.41
CA PRO A 195 6.00 -14.87 13.45
C PRO A 195 5.54 -15.08 12.00
N LEU A 196 6.18 -14.37 11.08
CA LEU A 196 6.07 -14.63 9.65
C LEU A 196 7.03 -15.76 9.26
N SER A 197 6.66 -16.98 9.64
CA SER A 197 7.42 -18.20 9.33
C SER A 197 7.38 -18.53 7.84
N ARG A 198 8.31 -19.39 7.38
CA ARG A 198 8.30 -19.94 6.02
C ARG A 198 6.94 -20.50 5.60
N LYS A 199 6.26 -21.16 6.54
CA LYS A 199 4.94 -21.72 6.25
C LYS A 199 3.88 -20.65 6.12
N ARG A 200 3.89 -19.63 6.98
CA ARG A 200 2.93 -18.50 6.90
C ARG A 200 3.17 -17.63 5.66
N MET A 201 4.41 -17.51 5.19
CA MET A 201 4.73 -16.80 3.95
C MET A 201 3.96 -17.32 2.72
N GLU A 202 3.58 -18.60 2.71
CA GLU A 202 2.79 -19.18 1.61
C GLU A 202 1.42 -18.49 1.46
N THR A 203 0.82 -18.00 2.55
CA THR A 203 -0.56 -17.47 2.58
C THR A 203 -0.67 -16.04 3.05
N VAL A 204 0.40 -15.44 3.55
CA VAL A 204 0.37 -14.15 4.24
C VAL A 204 -0.21 -13.00 3.39
N ASP A 205 0.12 -12.93 2.10
CA ASP A 205 -0.46 -11.90 1.23
C ASP A 205 -1.97 -12.09 1.04
N SER A 206 -2.47 -13.34 1.10
CA SER A 206 -3.91 -13.61 1.12
C SER A 206 -4.56 -13.19 2.45
N GLU A 207 -3.84 -13.31 3.58
CA GLU A 207 -4.29 -12.80 4.88
C GLU A 207 -4.45 -11.28 4.81
N PHE A 208 -3.43 -10.58 4.29
CA PHE A 208 -3.43 -9.12 4.13
C PHE A 208 -4.51 -8.65 3.16
N GLY A 209 -4.62 -9.27 1.99
CA GLY A 209 -5.65 -8.95 1.00
C GLY A 209 -7.07 -9.17 1.55
N GLY A 210 -7.27 -10.24 2.33
CA GLY A 210 -8.53 -10.49 3.02
C GLY A 210 -8.90 -9.40 4.04
N ALA A 211 -7.92 -8.92 4.80
CA ALA A 211 -8.11 -7.81 5.75
C ALA A 211 -8.39 -6.49 5.00
N ALA A 212 -7.62 -6.17 3.97
CA ALA A 212 -7.84 -5.00 3.13
C ALA A 212 -9.26 -4.96 2.54
N LYS A 213 -9.73 -6.08 2.00
CA LYS A 213 -11.10 -6.19 1.46
C LYS A 213 -12.18 -5.96 2.52
N LYS A 214 -11.99 -6.50 3.74
CA LYS A 214 -12.91 -6.26 4.86
C LYS A 214 -12.93 -4.78 5.27
N PHE A 215 -11.77 -4.14 5.33
CA PHE A 215 -11.65 -2.72 5.65
C PHE A 215 -12.35 -1.85 4.60
N MET A 216 -12.08 -2.09 3.30
CA MET A 216 -12.73 -1.36 2.21
C MET A 216 -14.26 -1.53 2.25
N ALA A 217 -14.76 -2.75 2.45
CA ALA A 217 -16.18 -3.01 2.57
C ALA A 217 -16.82 -2.28 3.77
N ALA A 218 -16.13 -2.23 4.91
CA ALA A 218 -16.59 -1.49 6.08
C ALA A 218 -16.66 0.03 5.81
N ALA A 219 -15.67 0.60 5.12
CA ALA A 219 -15.67 2.02 4.73
C ALA A 219 -16.84 2.34 3.78
N VAL A 220 -17.05 1.51 2.75
CA VAL A 220 -18.18 1.67 1.82
C VAL A 220 -19.53 1.58 2.55
N ASN A 221 -19.71 0.62 3.45
CA ASN A 221 -20.93 0.49 4.24
C ASN A 221 -21.16 1.67 5.19
N ALA A 222 -20.11 2.38 5.58
CA ALA A 222 -20.17 3.60 6.39
C ALA A 222 -20.29 4.89 5.56
N ASP A 223 -20.44 4.79 4.23
CA ASP A 223 -20.45 5.90 3.29
C ASP A 223 -19.23 6.83 3.43
N LYS A 224 -18.05 6.22 3.65
CA LYS A 224 -16.76 6.90 3.74
C LYS A 224 -15.87 6.54 2.56
N PRO A 225 -15.22 7.51 1.91
CA PRO A 225 -14.16 7.21 0.98
C PRO A 225 -13.01 6.53 1.73
N PHE A 226 -12.31 5.63 1.07
CA PHE A 226 -11.15 4.97 1.66
C PHE A 226 -9.86 5.28 0.92
N PHE A 227 -8.75 5.28 1.68
CA PHE A 227 -7.38 5.15 1.19
C PHE A 227 -6.81 3.87 1.74
N VAL A 228 -6.52 2.92 0.87
CA VAL A 228 -5.89 1.65 1.23
C VAL A 228 -4.55 1.53 0.51
N TRP A 229 -3.49 1.29 1.29
CA TRP A 229 -2.17 0.97 0.78
C TRP A 229 -1.89 -0.51 1.03
N MET A 230 -2.14 -1.33 -0.01
CA MET A 230 -1.91 -2.77 0.01
C MET A 230 -0.51 -3.09 -0.50
N ASN A 231 0.32 -3.59 0.40
CA ASN A 231 1.73 -3.86 0.20
C ASN A 231 1.99 -5.37 0.19
N PHE A 232 1.99 -5.96 -0.99
CA PHE A 232 2.35 -7.37 -1.12
C PHE A 232 3.80 -7.62 -0.70
N THR A 233 4.07 -8.77 -0.10
CA THR A 233 5.44 -9.21 0.22
C THR A 233 6.16 -9.78 -0.98
N ARG A 234 5.39 -10.23 -1.99
CA ARG A 234 5.89 -10.76 -3.27
C ARG A 234 6.36 -9.62 -4.17
N MET A 235 7.39 -9.75 -4.92
CA MET A 235 8.22 -10.95 -5.21
C MET A 235 9.59 -10.87 -4.54
N HIS A 236 9.70 -10.29 -3.33
CA HIS A 236 10.98 -10.23 -2.64
C HIS A 236 11.62 -11.63 -2.56
N VAL A 237 12.96 -11.69 -2.60
CA VAL A 237 13.69 -12.96 -2.46
C VAL A 237 13.21 -13.74 -1.23
N TRP A 238 13.19 -15.07 -1.35
CA TRP A 238 12.64 -16.03 -0.41
C TRP A 238 11.10 -16.00 -0.32
N THR A 239 10.44 -15.49 -1.37
CA THR A 239 9.00 -15.69 -1.55
C THR A 239 8.65 -17.18 -1.46
N ARG A 240 7.53 -17.48 -0.80
CA ARG A 240 6.96 -18.83 -0.67
C ARG A 240 5.60 -18.87 -1.33
N LEU A 241 5.37 -19.83 -2.20
CA LEU A 241 4.14 -19.93 -2.99
C LEU A 241 3.18 -20.91 -2.37
N GLN A 242 1.89 -20.64 -2.50
CA GLN A 242 0.86 -21.62 -2.24
C GLN A 242 1.04 -22.82 -3.19
N GLU A 243 0.74 -24.03 -2.71
CA GLU A 243 0.93 -25.28 -3.44
C GLU A 243 0.29 -25.25 -4.85
N LYS A 244 -0.90 -24.66 -4.98
CA LYS A 244 -1.63 -24.58 -6.23
C LYS A 244 -0.93 -23.76 -7.34
N TYR A 245 0.03 -22.90 -6.97
CA TYR A 245 0.78 -22.07 -7.92
C TYR A 245 2.15 -22.66 -8.28
N ARG A 246 2.65 -23.63 -7.51
CA ARG A 246 3.97 -24.21 -7.76
C ARG A 246 4.00 -24.97 -9.07
N GLY A 247 4.86 -24.53 -9.99
CA GLY A 247 4.99 -25.12 -11.32
C GLY A 247 3.92 -24.75 -12.33
N ILE A 248 3.01 -23.81 -12.00
CA ILE A 248 1.89 -23.45 -12.88
C ILE A 248 2.35 -22.89 -14.24
N THR A 249 3.50 -22.19 -14.28
CA THR A 249 4.06 -21.66 -15.53
C THR A 249 5.04 -22.63 -16.21
N GLY A 250 5.60 -23.59 -15.47
CA GLY A 250 6.63 -24.50 -15.96
C GLY A 250 8.02 -23.86 -16.15
N ILE A 251 8.20 -22.57 -15.79
CA ILE A 251 9.47 -21.83 -16.04
C ILE A 251 10.15 -21.34 -14.76
N GLY A 252 9.57 -21.58 -13.58
CA GLY A 252 10.25 -21.37 -12.30
C GLY A 252 9.44 -20.58 -11.28
N LEU A 253 10.03 -20.46 -10.07
CA LEU A 253 9.35 -19.90 -8.90
C LEU A 253 8.90 -18.42 -9.09
N TYR A 254 9.73 -17.57 -9.70
CA TYR A 254 9.40 -16.17 -9.87
C TYR A 254 8.20 -15.97 -10.81
N PRO A 255 8.15 -16.58 -12.02
CA PRO A 255 6.97 -16.57 -12.87
C PRO A 255 5.70 -17.10 -12.18
N ASP A 256 5.81 -18.22 -11.46
CA ASP A 256 4.70 -18.81 -10.71
C ASP A 256 4.17 -17.82 -9.66
N GLY A 257 5.08 -17.13 -8.96
CA GLY A 257 4.73 -16.11 -7.97
C GLY A 257 4.09 -14.85 -8.59
N MET A 258 4.47 -14.48 -9.79
CA MET A 258 3.84 -13.37 -10.50
C MET A 258 2.39 -13.70 -10.91
N VAL A 259 2.13 -14.96 -11.30
CA VAL A 259 0.75 -15.42 -11.56
C VAL A 259 -0.07 -15.42 -10.26
N GLU A 260 0.51 -15.90 -9.15
CA GLU A 260 -0.14 -15.86 -7.84
C GLU A 260 -0.46 -14.43 -7.40
N LEU A 261 0.47 -13.49 -7.60
CA LEU A 261 0.26 -12.08 -7.29
C LEU A 261 -0.85 -11.48 -8.14
N ASP A 262 -0.85 -11.77 -9.44
CA ASP A 262 -1.86 -11.28 -10.38
C ASP A 262 -3.26 -11.75 -9.99
N ASP A 263 -3.41 -13.02 -9.62
CA ASP A 263 -4.69 -13.56 -9.12
C ASP A 263 -5.16 -12.87 -7.82
N MET A 264 -4.22 -12.46 -6.95
CA MET A 264 -4.56 -11.68 -5.75
C MET A 264 -5.03 -10.27 -6.09
N VAL A 265 -4.44 -9.65 -7.10
CA VAL A 265 -4.88 -8.32 -7.60
C VAL A 265 -6.28 -8.41 -8.19
N GLY A 266 -6.61 -9.50 -8.89
CA GLY A 266 -7.92 -9.72 -9.50
C GLY A 266 -9.02 -10.15 -8.52
N SER A 267 -8.70 -10.45 -7.26
CA SER A 267 -9.66 -10.99 -6.28
C SER A 267 -10.36 -9.89 -5.49
#